data_5da3194c07a9d212399255d243459bb2
#
_entry.id   5da3194c07a9d212399255d243459bb2
#
_cell.length_a   1.000
_cell.length_b   1.000
_cell.length_c   1.000
_cell.angle_alpha   90.00
_cell.angle_beta   90.00
_cell.angle_gamma   90.00
#
_symmetry.space_group_name_H-M   'P 1'
#
loop_
_entity.id
_entity.type
_entity.pdbx_description
1 polymer ?
#
loop_
_entity_poly.entity_id
_entity_poly.type
_entity_poly.pdbx_seq_one_letter_code
_entity_poly.pdbx_strand_id
1 'polypeptide(L)'
;MNDQTTVGDTSYNRAHLETLNREQLRVIARQAHSERNSTVSRTWLGSAAQSSDLIAFILGDRSESEFAFAQSVPPAHAEPATKAADSLAATLADALKGYLPNGHVNRDEVESIVAEQTATIKTEVIDFVTDSVNRVATELAKQIRESARVVRFEVGADRSIELSGLRHEAFDDLLADILAFQSTGQTAKANFFLVGPAGTGKTTAAEKIAEHLGLAFHFNGAIDSEYKLSGFIDAHGRIVSTPFRKAYAQGGVYLFDEVDSSLPSACLAFNAALANGAYAFPGEDSLTPRSPNCIIIASGNTWFGPDGNYVGRFKQDAAFLDRFVRVPWPIDEKFEASLCANKDWASYVQARRAKAKAYGVEHLISPRASLSGDVLLAAGRPWERVVEVCVRKGLNEADWTKISQN
;
A
#
# COMPACT_ATOMS: atom_id res chain seq x y z
N MET A 1 32.46 7.90 4.60
CA MET A 1 32.18 9.15 5.32
C MET A 1 33.04 10.24 4.70
N ASN A 2 32.41 11.31 4.25
CA ASN A 2 33.15 12.46 3.69
C ASN A 2 33.62 13.35 4.84
N ASP A 3 34.89 13.57 4.97
CA ASP A 3 35.45 14.44 6.04
C ASP A 3 35.50 15.92 5.69
N GLN A 4 35.24 16.28 4.44
CA GLN A 4 35.22 17.68 3.99
C GLN A 4 34.14 17.91 2.91
N THR A 5 33.54 19.10 2.91
CA THR A 5 32.63 19.59 1.89
C THR A 5 32.75 21.09 1.72
N THR A 6 32.37 21.60 0.56
CA THR A 6 32.29 23.04 0.30
C THR A 6 30.83 23.45 0.15
N VAL A 7 30.42 24.51 0.88
CA VAL A 7 29.07 25.09 0.80
C VAL A 7 29.25 26.59 0.58
N GLY A 8 28.80 27.10 -0.55
CA GLY A 8 29.18 28.42 -1.04
C GLY A 8 30.67 28.52 -1.29
N ASP A 9 31.28 29.57 -0.85
CA ASP A 9 32.73 29.81 -0.97
C ASP A 9 33.53 29.26 0.25
N THR A 10 32.88 28.54 1.15
CA THR A 10 33.49 28.08 2.40
C THR A 10 33.62 26.58 2.44
N SER A 11 34.83 26.10 2.76
CA SER A 11 35.10 24.66 2.95
C SER A 11 34.95 24.29 4.44
N TYR A 12 34.17 23.25 4.71
CA TYR A 12 33.90 22.75 6.07
C TYR A 12 34.43 21.32 6.20
N ASN A 13 35.06 21.03 7.35
CA ASN A 13 35.40 19.67 7.76
C ASN A 13 34.56 19.25 8.97
N ARG A 14 34.50 17.93 9.22
CA ARG A 14 33.71 17.35 10.31
C ARG A 14 34.04 17.95 11.66
N ALA A 15 35.32 18.04 11.98
CA ALA A 15 35.78 18.58 13.25
C ALA A 15 35.33 20.04 13.47
N HIS A 16 35.34 20.87 12.44
CA HIS A 16 34.83 22.23 12.52
C HIS A 16 33.31 22.28 12.70
N LEU A 17 32.55 21.46 11.95
CA LEU A 17 31.08 21.38 12.06
C LEU A 17 30.63 20.91 13.46
N GLU A 18 31.35 20.01 14.09
CA GLU A 18 31.07 19.55 15.45
C GLU A 18 31.28 20.62 16.53
N THR A 19 32.03 21.69 16.23
CA THR A 19 32.20 22.84 17.15
C THR A 19 31.09 23.89 17.06
N LEU A 20 30.25 23.80 16.01
CA LEU A 20 29.18 24.76 15.76
C LEU A 20 27.93 24.45 16.56
N ASN A 21 27.22 25.50 16.98
CA ASN A 21 25.91 25.30 17.58
C ASN A 21 24.84 24.94 16.53
N ARG A 22 23.68 24.44 17.01
CA ARG A 22 22.60 23.94 16.15
C ARG A 22 22.05 24.98 15.17
N GLU A 23 22.02 26.27 15.56
CA GLU A 23 21.55 27.35 14.70
C GLU A 23 22.54 27.65 13.56
N GLN A 24 23.84 27.62 13.85
CA GLN A 24 24.87 27.78 12.83
C GLN A 24 24.85 26.61 11.82
N LEU A 25 24.70 25.37 12.31
CA LEU A 25 24.55 24.20 11.46
C LEU A 25 23.31 24.28 10.55
N ARG A 26 22.19 24.82 11.06
CA ARG A 26 20.96 25.02 10.26
C ARG A 26 21.15 26.02 9.12
N VAL A 27 21.91 27.09 9.36
CA VAL A 27 22.21 28.09 8.30
C VAL A 27 22.99 27.42 7.17
N ILE A 28 24.07 26.69 7.51
CA ILE A 28 24.92 26.00 6.54
C ILE A 28 24.11 24.90 5.82
N ALA A 29 23.29 24.12 6.52
CA ALA A 29 22.45 23.09 5.92
C ALA A 29 21.40 23.64 4.95
N ARG A 30 20.81 24.82 5.23
CA ARG A 30 19.88 25.48 4.31
C ARG A 30 20.58 25.96 3.04
N GLN A 31 21.81 26.47 3.16
CA GLN A 31 22.59 26.84 2.00
C GLN A 31 22.98 25.63 1.17
N ALA A 32 23.49 24.56 1.78
CA ALA A 32 23.81 23.30 1.11
C ALA A 32 22.58 22.68 0.43
N HIS A 33 21.40 22.77 1.06
CA HIS A 33 20.13 22.34 0.48
C HIS A 33 19.80 23.10 -0.83
N SER A 34 19.97 24.42 -0.81
CA SER A 34 19.70 25.27 -1.97
C SER A 34 20.65 24.97 -3.13
N GLU A 35 21.93 24.78 -2.82
CA GLU A 35 22.97 24.53 -3.85
C GLU A 35 22.86 23.13 -4.47
N ARG A 36 22.47 22.13 -3.70
CA ARG A 36 22.32 20.75 -4.18
C ARG A 36 20.95 20.44 -4.77
N ASN A 37 20.01 21.39 -4.76
CA ASN A 37 18.61 21.18 -5.15
C ASN A 37 17.99 19.94 -4.50
N SER A 38 18.25 19.76 -3.19
CA SER A 38 17.89 18.57 -2.41
C SER A 38 16.38 18.44 -2.20
N THR A 39 15.88 17.20 -2.17
CA THR A 39 14.48 16.85 -1.88
C THR A 39 14.18 16.80 -0.37
N VAL A 40 15.19 16.87 0.49
CA VAL A 40 15.03 16.86 1.96
C VAL A 40 14.20 18.05 2.42
N SER A 41 13.26 17.84 3.35
CA SER A 41 12.35 18.90 3.82
C SER A 41 13.10 20.06 4.48
N ARG A 42 12.93 21.28 3.95
CA ARG A 42 13.48 22.51 4.53
C ARG A 42 12.94 22.78 5.93
N THR A 43 11.68 22.42 6.20
CA THR A 43 11.06 22.59 7.52
C THR A 43 11.75 21.67 8.54
N TRP A 44 12.01 20.41 8.17
CA TRP A 44 12.71 19.47 9.04
C TRP A 44 14.15 19.91 9.33
N LEU A 45 14.92 20.28 8.32
CA LEU A 45 16.27 20.84 8.50
C LEU A 45 16.26 22.10 9.40
N GLY A 46 15.18 22.88 9.32
CA GLY A 46 15.03 24.13 10.07
C GLY A 46 14.55 23.95 11.51
N SER A 47 13.86 22.88 11.86
CA SER A 47 13.21 22.73 13.18
C SER A 47 13.48 21.40 13.88
N ALA A 48 13.37 20.28 13.19
CA ALA A 48 13.38 18.94 13.79
C ALA A 48 14.75 18.24 13.78
N ALA A 49 15.60 18.48 12.76
CA ALA A 49 16.88 17.80 12.61
C ALA A 49 17.84 18.02 13.81
N GLN A 50 18.46 16.96 14.28
CA GLN A 50 19.50 17.02 15.33
C GLN A 50 20.82 17.52 14.74
N SER A 51 21.78 17.93 15.60
CA SER A 51 23.09 18.41 15.13
C SER A 51 23.84 17.37 14.32
N SER A 52 23.79 16.10 14.70
CA SER A 52 24.38 14.98 13.96
C SER A 52 23.79 14.80 12.56
N ASP A 53 22.46 15.00 12.40
CA ASP A 53 21.78 14.90 11.11
C ASP A 53 22.13 16.08 10.21
N LEU A 54 22.23 17.27 10.77
CA LEU A 54 22.65 18.47 10.06
C LEU A 54 24.09 18.34 9.54
N ILE A 55 25.00 17.83 10.35
CA ILE A 55 26.39 17.56 9.97
C ILE A 55 26.45 16.50 8.85
N ALA A 56 25.73 15.39 9.00
CA ALA A 56 25.67 14.33 8.00
C ALA A 56 25.08 14.85 6.66
N PHE A 57 24.08 15.73 6.71
CA PHE A 57 23.50 16.35 5.53
C PHE A 57 24.51 17.32 4.85
N ILE A 58 25.19 18.17 5.63
CA ILE A 58 26.19 19.12 5.13
C ILE A 58 27.33 18.37 4.44
N LEU A 59 27.84 17.29 5.06
CA LEU A 59 28.93 16.50 4.52
C LEU A 59 28.51 15.57 3.35
N GLY A 60 27.20 15.31 3.18
CA GLY A 60 26.70 14.37 2.19
C GLY A 60 27.01 12.91 2.55
N ASP A 61 27.07 12.60 3.83
CA ASP A 61 27.39 11.26 4.34
C ASP A 61 26.23 10.26 4.21
N ARG A 62 25.00 10.75 4.02
CA ARG A 62 23.80 9.96 3.89
C ARG A 62 23.06 10.28 2.59
N SER A 63 22.35 9.29 2.03
CA SER A 63 21.49 9.48 0.88
C SER A 63 20.23 10.29 1.26
N GLU A 64 19.59 10.93 0.30
CA GLU A 64 18.33 11.67 0.53
C GLU A 64 17.19 10.77 1.04
N SER A 65 17.17 9.49 0.67
CA SER A 65 16.22 8.50 1.17
C SER A 65 16.38 8.18 2.67
N GLU A 66 17.62 8.19 3.18
CA GLU A 66 17.89 8.02 4.62
C GLU A 66 17.41 9.22 5.44
N PHE A 67 17.50 10.44 4.89
CA PHE A 67 16.91 11.61 5.51
C PHE A 67 15.39 11.62 5.44
N ALA A 68 14.77 11.09 4.40
CA ALA A 68 13.31 10.95 4.30
C ALA A 68 12.76 10.06 5.42
N PHE A 69 13.48 8.99 5.80
CA PHE A 69 13.13 8.14 6.93
C PHE A 69 13.23 8.90 8.27
N ALA A 70 14.29 9.66 8.49
CA ALA A 70 14.47 10.47 9.71
C ALA A 70 13.38 11.54 9.87
N GLN A 71 12.80 12.04 8.77
CA GLN A 71 11.70 13.01 8.78
C GLN A 71 10.35 12.40 9.20
N SER A 72 10.16 11.09 9.03
CA SER A 72 8.92 10.38 9.34
C SER A 72 8.80 9.98 10.83
N VAL A 73 9.88 10.07 11.59
CA VAL A 73 9.88 9.78 13.03
C VAL A 73 9.45 11.06 13.78
N PRO A 74 8.30 11.08 14.50
CA PRO A 74 7.94 12.20 15.34
C PRO A 74 9.03 12.44 16.37
N PRO A 75 9.36 13.71 16.72
CA PRO A 75 10.30 13.98 17.79
C PRO A 75 9.76 13.33 19.07
N ALA A 76 10.54 12.42 19.64
CA ALA A 76 10.24 11.90 20.95
C ALA A 76 10.18 13.07 21.92
N HIS A 77 8.97 13.42 22.39
CA HIS A 77 8.78 14.29 23.53
C HIS A 77 9.27 13.52 24.76
N ALA A 78 10.58 13.49 24.95
CA ALA A 78 11.16 13.19 26.23
C ALA A 78 10.90 14.41 27.13
N GLU A 79 9.78 14.43 27.82
CA GLU A 79 9.72 15.17 29.06
C GLU A 79 10.81 14.59 29.98
N PRO A 80 11.64 15.44 30.62
CA PRO A 80 12.78 14.93 31.36
C PRO A 80 12.28 14.01 32.48
N ALA A 81 12.84 12.82 32.56
CA ALA A 81 12.58 11.80 33.57
C ALA A 81 12.75 12.32 35.03
N THR A 82 13.39 13.46 35.20
CA THR A 82 13.55 14.21 36.46
C THR A 82 12.21 14.63 37.06
N LYS A 83 11.22 15.12 36.29
CA LYS A 83 9.90 15.52 36.84
C LYS A 83 9.08 14.33 37.32
N ALA A 84 9.17 13.18 36.69
CA ALA A 84 8.50 11.97 37.14
C ALA A 84 9.13 11.42 38.44
N ALA A 85 10.46 11.47 38.55
CA ALA A 85 11.18 11.05 39.75
C ALA A 85 10.90 11.97 40.95
N ASP A 86 10.83 13.29 40.74
CA ASP A 86 10.50 14.26 41.78
C ASP A 86 9.04 14.14 42.24
N SER A 87 8.10 13.84 41.31
CA SER A 87 6.70 13.57 41.65
C SER A 87 6.54 12.28 42.43
N LEU A 88 7.28 11.21 42.09
CA LEU A 88 7.24 9.93 42.80
C LEU A 88 7.82 10.04 44.20
N ALA A 89 8.94 10.77 44.35
CA ALA A 89 9.58 11.06 45.64
C ALA A 89 8.64 11.87 46.57
N ALA A 90 7.93 12.87 46.03
CA ALA A 90 6.95 13.65 46.77
C ALA A 90 5.74 12.79 47.24
N THR A 91 5.25 11.90 46.38
CA THR A 91 4.13 11.00 46.68
C THR A 91 4.51 9.91 47.70
N LEU A 92 5.73 9.40 47.66
CA LEU A 92 6.29 8.47 48.64
C LEU A 92 6.48 9.14 50.00
N ALA A 93 7.00 10.38 50.01
CA ALA A 93 7.21 11.17 51.22
C ALA A 93 5.86 11.49 51.93
N ASP A 94 4.78 11.71 51.16
CA ASP A 94 3.46 11.99 51.69
C ASP A 94 2.74 10.71 52.19
N ALA A 95 2.92 9.58 51.52
CA ALA A 95 2.44 8.28 51.94
C ALA A 95 3.10 7.79 53.26
N LEU A 96 4.39 8.08 53.44
CA LEU A 96 5.14 7.75 54.65
C LEU A 96 4.74 8.58 55.86
N LYS A 97 4.23 9.82 55.67
CA LYS A 97 3.70 10.65 56.77
C LYS A 97 2.46 10.08 57.47
N GLY A 98 1.65 9.27 56.73
CA GLY A 98 0.45 8.63 57.28
C GLY A 98 0.71 7.37 58.10
N TYR A 99 1.91 6.82 58.08
CA TYR A 99 2.27 5.55 58.74
C TYR A 99 3.11 5.69 60.03
N LEU A 100 3.29 6.91 60.53
CA LEU A 100 4.11 7.20 61.72
C LEU A 100 3.27 7.57 62.95
N PRO A 101 2.83 6.59 63.77
CA PRO A 101 2.50 6.91 65.16
C PRO A 101 3.69 6.60 66.03
N ASN A 102 4.30 7.68 66.57
CA ASN A 102 5.27 7.71 67.66
C ASN A 102 6.69 7.12 67.48
N GLY A 103 7.61 7.94 67.08
CA GLY A 103 8.97 8.03 67.61
C GLY A 103 9.94 6.90 67.29
N HIS A 104 11.01 7.24 66.62
CA HIS A 104 12.23 6.50 66.29
C HIS A 104 12.10 5.54 65.06
N VAL A 105 12.04 6.13 63.90
CA VAL A 105 12.39 5.42 62.68
C VAL A 105 13.91 5.47 62.57
N ASN A 106 14.54 4.28 62.54
CA ASN A 106 15.96 4.16 62.26
C ASN A 106 16.18 4.58 60.82
N ARG A 107 16.90 5.69 60.60
CA ARG A 107 17.19 6.29 59.29
C ARG A 107 17.81 5.28 58.35
N ASP A 108 18.67 4.41 58.85
CA ASP A 108 19.37 3.38 58.05
C ASP A 108 18.41 2.31 57.51
N GLU A 109 17.35 2.01 58.25
CA GLU A 109 16.29 1.03 57.85
C GLU A 109 15.40 1.58 56.73
N VAL A 110 15.05 2.86 56.81
CA VAL A 110 14.30 3.55 55.74
C VAL A 110 15.11 3.69 54.48
N GLU A 111 16.41 4.10 54.60
CA GLU A 111 17.33 4.19 53.44
C GLU A 111 17.52 2.81 52.79
N SER A 112 17.55 1.70 53.56
CA SER A 112 17.66 0.36 52.99
C SER A 112 16.39 -0.05 52.24
N ILE A 113 15.20 0.20 52.77
CA ILE A 113 13.91 -0.11 52.14
C ILE A 113 13.74 0.74 50.85
N VAL A 114 14.05 2.00 50.92
CA VAL A 114 13.98 2.90 49.73
C VAL A 114 14.96 2.46 48.64
N ALA A 115 16.18 2.05 49.02
CA ALA A 115 17.16 1.55 48.06
C ALA A 115 16.70 0.23 47.40
N GLU A 116 16.13 -0.69 48.17
CA GLU A 116 15.61 -1.99 47.67
C GLU A 116 14.42 -1.78 46.73
N GLN A 117 13.44 -0.94 47.11
CA GLN A 117 12.28 -0.62 46.27
C GLN A 117 12.70 0.11 44.99
N THR A 118 13.65 1.04 45.10
CA THR A 118 14.17 1.76 43.93
C THR A 118 14.90 0.82 42.95
N ALA A 119 15.66 -0.15 43.48
CA ALA A 119 16.32 -1.16 42.65
C ALA A 119 15.31 -2.07 41.94
N THR A 120 14.27 -2.49 42.62
CA THR A 120 13.20 -3.30 42.07
C THR A 120 12.43 -2.57 40.96
N ILE A 121 11.97 -1.35 41.22
CA ILE A 121 11.27 -0.52 40.22
C ILE A 121 12.18 -0.24 39.02
N LYS A 122 13.47 0.03 39.26
CA LYS A 122 14.43 0.26 38.16
C LYS A 122 14.58 -1.00 37.28
N THR A 123 14.61 -2.19 37.86
CA THR A 123 14.71 -3.45 37.12
C THR A 123 13.42 -3.70 36.30
N GLU A 124 12.24 -3.56 36.91
CA GLU A 124 10.96 -3.73 36.25
C GLU A 124 10.76 -2.73 35.07
N VAL A 125 11.17 -1.49 35.27
CA VAL A 125 11.11 -0.46 34.20
C VAL A 125 12.09 -0.77 33.05
N ILE A 126 13.30 -1.23 33.37
CA ILE A 126 14.28 -1.64 32.37
C ILE A 126 13.77 -2.84 31.58
N ASP A 127 13.22 -3.85 32.24
CA ASP A 127 12.68 -5.04 31.60
C ASP A 127 11.47 -4.69 30.72
N PHE A 128 10.54 -3.87 31.19
CA PHE A 128 9.40 -3.39 30.41
C PHE A 128 9.82 -2.59 29.18
N VAL A 129 10.80 -1.69 29.33
CA VAL A 129 11.33 -0.90 28.19
C VAL A 129 12.06 -1.81 27.21
N THR A 130 12.87 -2.76 27.71
CA THR A 130 13.60 -3.70 26.89
C THR A 130 12.68 -4.60 26.07
N ASP A 131 11.65 -5.14 26.69
CA ASP A 131 10.62 -5.96 26.01
C ASP A 131 9.83 -5.16 24.99
N SER A 132 9.50 -3.90 25.31
CA SER A 132 8.81 -3.01 24.40
C SER A 132 9.65 -2.65 23.19
N VAL A 133 10.92 -2.33 23.39
CA VAL A 133 11.88 -2.05 22.31
C VAL A 133 12.11 -3.29 21.43
N ASN A 134 12.28 -4.46 22.03
CA ASN A 134 12.47 -5.71 21.29
C ASN A 134 11.24 -6.07 20.45
N ARG A 135 10.04 -5.85 20.99
CA ARG A 135 8.78 -6.06 20.27
C ARG A 135 8.66 -5.13 19.06
N VAL A 136 8.92 -3.84 19.25
CA VAL A 136 8.91 -2.84 18.17
C VAL A 136 10.00 -3.13 17.15
N ALA A 137 11.20 -3.48 17.57
CA ALA A 137 12.31 -3.83 16.68
C ALA A 137 12.00 -5.10 15.85
N THR A 138 11.38 -6.11 16.46
CA THR A 138 10.98 -7.34 15.77
C THR A 138 9.88 -7.07 14.74
N GLU A 139 8.88 -6.28 15.09
CA GLU A 139 7.80 -5.91 14.17
C GLU A 139 8.34 -5.02 13.03
N LEU A 140 9.21 -4.07 13.34
CA LEU A 140 9.86 -3.24 12.33
C LEU A 140 10.76 -4.06 11.38
N ALA A 141 11.54 -5.00 11.92
CA ALA A 141 12.36 -5.91 11.12
C ALA A 141 11.51 -6.81 10.21
N LYS A 142 10.34 -7.26 10.69
CA LYS A 142 9.37 -7.99 9.89
C LYS A 142 8.78 -7.12 8.78
N GLN A 143 8.36 -5.89 9.08
CA GLN A 143 7.85 -4.94 8.09
C GLN A 143 8.91 -4.58 7.05
N ILE A 144 10.17 -4.38 7.47
CA ILE A 144 11.29 -4.14 6.54
C ILE A 144 11.52 -5.37 5.63
N ARG A 145 11.47 -6.58 6.15
CA ARG A 145 11.60 -7.81 5.33
C ARG A 145 10.43 -7.97 4.36
N GLU A 146 9.23 -7.69 4.79
CA GLU A 146 8.02 -7.74 3.95
C GLU A 146 8.02 -6.64 2.88
N SER A 147 8.47 -5.42 3.21
CA SER A 147 8.61 -4.32 2.25
C SER A 147 9.83 -4.45 1.33
N ALA A 148 10.86 -5.16 1.75
CA ALA A 148 12.07 -5.43 0.97
C ALA A 148 11.98 -6.69 0.11
N ARG A 149 10.78 -7.29 -0.06
CA ARG A 149 10.59 -8.44 -0.95
C ARG A 149 10.84 -8.00 -2.40
N VAL A 150 12.09 -8.12 -2.82
CA VAL A 150 12.47 -7.95 -4.23
C VAL A 150 12.29 -9.30 -4.92
N VAL A 151 11.41 -9.35 -5.90
CA VAL A 151 11.26 -10.50 -6.81
C VAL A 151 11.79 -10.09 -8.16
N ARG A 152 12.69 -10.87 -8.69
CA ARG A 152 13.31 -10.64 -9.99
C ARG A 152 12.80 -11.67 -10.99
N PHE A 153 12.27 -11.18 -12.09
CA PHE A 153 11.86 -11.99 -13.23
C PHE A 153 12.85 -11.76 -14.36
N GLU A 154 13.41 -12.82 -14.93
CA GLU A 154 14.25 -12.74 -16.10
C GLU A 154 13.37 -12.84 -17.35
N VAL A 155 13.49 -11.86 -18.24
CA VAL A 155 12.70 -11.73 -19.47
C VAL A 155 13.64 -11.83 -20.67
N GLY A 156 13.84 -13.06 -21.17
CA GLY A 156 14.83 -13.34 -22.21
C GLY A 156 16.27 -13.18 -21.69
N ALA A 157 17.23 -13.01 -22.61
CA ALA A 157 18.66 -13.00 -22.27
C ALA A 157 19.14 -11.67 -21.63
N ASP A 158 18.47 -10.55 -21.91
CA ASP A 158 19.03 -9.21 -21.65
C ASP A 158 18.13 -8.30 -20.77
N ARG A 159 16.98 -8.78 -20.31
CA ARG A 159 16.04 -7.97 -19.54
C ARG A 159 15.61 -8.68 -18.27
N SER A 160 15.64 -7.96 -17.15
CA SER A 160 15.03 -8.40 -15.90
C SER A 160 14.02 -7.36 -15.42
N ILE A 161 12.93 -7.84 -14.79
CA ILE A 161 11.94 -7.01 -14.10
C ILE A 161 12.14 -7.22 -12.61
N GLU A 162 12.46 -6.16 -11.90
CA GLU A 162 12.57 -6.17 -10.45
C GLU A 162 11.32 -5.55 -9.84
N LEU A 163 10.63 -6.33 -9.02
CA LEU A 163 9.48 -5.88 -8.25
C LEU A 163 9.88 -5.68 -6.81
N SER A 164 9.75 -4.48 -6.29
CA SER A 164 9.98 -4.15 -4.89
C SER A 164 8.67 -3.74 -4.20
N GLY A 165 8.61 -3.92 -2.89
CA GLY A 165 7.49 -3.50 -2.06
C GLY A 165 6.36 -4.52 -1.95
N LEU A 166 5.37 -4.16 -1.11
CA LEU A 166 4.17 -4.98 -0.90
C LEU A 166 3.21 -4.84 -2.07
N ARG A 167 2.66 -5.96 -2.50
CA ARG A 167 1.67 -6.06 -3.57
C ARG A 167 0.74 -7.23 -3.29
N HIS A 168 -0.38 -7.28 -3.99
CA HIS A 168 -1.36 -8.35 -3.87
C HIS A 168 -0.71 -9.72 -4.06
N GLU A 169 -1.05 -10.71 -3.24
CA GLU A 169 -0.43 -12.04 -3.22
C GLU A 169 -0.42 -12.74 -4.58
N ALA A 170 -1.48 -12.57 -5.39
CA ALA A 170 -1.60 -13.17 -6.72
C ALA A 170 -0.89 -12.37 -7.84
N PHE A 171 -0.23 -11.23 -7.54
CA PHE A 171 0.37 -10.39 -8.57
C PHE A 171 1.60 -11.03 -9.21
N ASP A 172 2.46 -11.63 -8.39
CA ASP A 172 3.71 -12.24 -8.87
C ASP A 172 3.43 -13.44 -9.77
N ASP A 173 2.46 -14.27 -9.40
CA ASP A 173 2.05 -15.43 -10.19
C ASP A 173 1.44 -15.00 -11.53
N LEU A 174 0.59 -13.95 -11.54
CA LEU A 174 0.04 -13.41 -12.78
C LEU A 174 1.14 -12.90 -13.72
N LEU A 175 2.13 -12.17 -13.19
CA LEU A 175 3.25 -11.69 -14.00
C LEU A 175 4.10 -12.86 -14.52
N ALA A 176 4.38 -13.86 -13.68
CA ALA A 176 5.11 -15.06 -14.07
C ALA A 176 4.40 -15.82 -15.22
N ASP A 177 3.09 -15.99 -15.09
CA ASP A 177 2.27 -16.65 -16.12
C ASP A 177 2.30 -15.88 -17.45
N ILE A 178 2.17 -14.55 -17.40
CA ILE A 178 2.28 -13.69 -18.60
C ILE A 178 3.66 -13.87 -19.26
N LEU A 179 4.73 -13.82 -18.48
CA LEU A 179 6.09 -13.98 -18.98
C LEU A 179 6.34 -15.38 -19.55
N ALA A 180 5.71 -16.43 -18.99
CA ALA A 180 5.77 -17.78 -19.53
C ALA A 180 5.16 -17.87 -20.95
N PHE A 181 4.01 -17.22 -21.18
CA PHE A 181 3.43 -17.13 -22.52
C PHE A 181 4.31 -16.34 -23.49
N GLN A 182 4.97 -15.28 -23.04
CA GLN A 182 5.89 -14.50 -23.87
C GLN A 182 7.14 -15.28 -24.23
N SER A 183 7.76 -15.98 -23.28
CA SER A 183 8.98 -16.76 -23.48
C SER A 183 8.80 -17.93 -24.44
N THR A 184 7.61 -18.52 -24.48
CA THR A 184 7.28 -19.61 -25.38
C THR A 184 6.79 -19.17 -26.76
N GLY A 185 6.73 -17.87 -27.03
CA GLY A 185 6.18 -17.31 -28.26
C GLY A 185 4.67 -17.50 -28.43
N GLN A 186 3.96 -17.87 -27.33
CA GLN A 186 2.51 -18.11 -27.33
C GLN A 186 1.71 -16.89 -26.86
N THR A 187 2.24 -15.68 -27.00
CA THR A 187 1.58 -14.45 -26.55
C THR A 187 0.18 -14.26 -27.12
N ALA A 188 -0.09 -14.76 -28.32
CA ALA A 188 -1.43 -14.76 -28.92
C ALA A 188 -2.48 -15.53 -28.07
N LYS A 189 -2.04 -16.36 -27.11
CA LYS A 189 -2.90 -17.09 -26.16
C LYS A 189 -2.83 -16.52 -24.73
N ALA A 190 -2.12 -15.42 -24.51
CA ALA A 190 -2.01 -14.76 -23.22
C ALA A 190 -3.31 -13.99 -22.88
N ASN A 191 -4.34 -14.73 -22.52
CA ASN A 191 -5.63 -14.20 -22.08
C ASN A 191 -5.85 -14.62 -20.63
N PHE A 192 -5.99 -13.68 -19.72
CA PHE A 192 -6.15 -13.92 -18.28
C PHE A 192 -7.47 -13.34 -17.79
N PHE A 193 -8.13 -14.01 -16.86
CA PHE A 193 -9.35 -13.52 -16.25
C PHE A 193 -9.19 -13.45 -14.73
N LEU A 194 -9.10 -12.20 -14.20
CA LEU A 194 -9.01 -11.93 -12.77
C LEU A 194 -10.41 -11.99 -12.14
N VAL A 195 -10.64 -12.97 -11.27
CA VAL A 195 -11.94 -13.18 -10.62
C VAL A 195 -11.83 -12.95 -9.13
N GLY A 196 -12.60 -12.01 -8.61
CA GLY A 196 -12.62 -11.76 -7.17
C GLY A 196 -13.44 -10.54 -6.79
N PRO A 197 -13.65 -10.30 -5.49
CA PRO A 197 -14.51 -9.25 -4.99
C PRO A 197 -14.19 -7.86 -5.51
N ALA A 198 -15.16 -6.96 -5.44
CA ALA A 198 -14.95 -5.57 -5.83
C ALA A 198 -13.93 -4.87 -4.92
N GLY A 199 -13.12 -3.98 -5.48
CA GLY A 199 -12.17 -3.16 -4.71
C GLY A 199 -10.87 -3.86 -4.32
N THR A 200 -10.56 -5.03 -4.90
CA THR A 200 -9.33 -5.80 -4.63
C THR A 200 -8.13 -5.37 -5.48
N GLY A 201 -8.28 -4.33 -6.33
CA GLY A 201 -7.16 -3.80 -7.13
C GLY A 201 -6.92 -4.51 -8.47
N LYS A 202 -7.90 -5.26 -9.03
CA LYS A 202 -7.76 -5.94 -10.33
C LYS A 202 -7.35 -5.00 -11.47
N THR A 203 -8.01 -3.85 -11.57
CA THR A 203 -7.71 -2.81 -12.57
C THR A 203 -6.30 -2.24 -12.38
N THR A 204 -5.94 -1.91 -11.14
CA THR A 204 -4.61 -1.43 -10.78
C THR A 204 -3.52 -2.47 -11.09
N ALA A 205 -3.81 -3.77 -10.86
CA ALA A 205 -2.88 -4.84 -11.19
C ALA A 205 -2.60 -4.91 -12.70
N ALA A 206 -3.62 -4.82 -13.54
CA ALA A 206 -3.44 -4.81 -15.00
C ALA A 206 -2.64 -3.59 -15.48
N GLU A 207 -2.88 -2.41 -14.89
CA GLU A 207 -2.11 -1.20 -15.16
C GLU A 207 -0.63 -1.36 -14.76
N LYS A 208 -0.37 -1.92 -13.57
CA LYS A 208 0.99 -2.19 -13.10
C LYS A 208 1.71 -3.24 -13.93
N ILE A 209 1.03 -4.27 -14.42
CA ILE A 209 1.57 -5.23 -15.38
C ILE A 209 2.04 -4.49 -16.64
N ALA A 210 1.22 -3.59 -17.20
CA ALA A 210 1.60 -2.81 -18.37
C ALA A 210 2.85 -1.96 -18.09
N GLU A 211 2.90 -1.28 -16.94
CA GLU A 211 4.04 -0.46 -16.50
C GLU A 211 5.33 -1.30 -16.41
N HIS A 212 5.30 -2.44 -15.73
CA HIS A 212 6.47 -3.30 -15.55
C HIS A 212 6.95 -3.94 -16.86
N LEU A 213 6.03 -4.22 -17.77
CA LEU A 213 6.37 -4.74 -19.09
C LEU A 213 6.82 -3.64 -20.08
N GLY A 214 6.63 -2.36 -19.73
CA GLY A 214 6.90 -1.21 -20.62
C GLY A 214 5.95 -1.18 -21.81
N LEU A 215 4.69 -1.60 -21.60
CA LEU A 215 3.65 -1.67 -22.61
C LEU A 215 2.59 -0.59 -22.39
N ALA A 216 1.91 -0.17 -23.47
CA ALA A 216 0.77 0.72 -23.36
C ALA A 216 -0.38 0.03 -22.63
N PHE A 217 -1.10 0.76 -21.77
CA PHE A 217 -2.31 0.28 -21.10
C PHE A 217 -3.56 0.77 -21.82
N HIS A 218 -4.47 -0.16 -22.11
CA HIS A 218 -5.73 0.09 -22.78
C HIS A 218 -6.86 -0.52 -21.95
N PHE A 219 -7.99 0.17 -21.85
CA PHE A 219 -9.05 -0.18 -20.93
C PHE A 219 -10.45 0.01 -21.54
N ASN A 220 -11.34 -0.95 -21.29
CA ASN A 220 -12.79 -0.82 -21.41
C ASN A 220 -13.47 -1.35 -20.14
N GLY A 221 -14.51 -0.68 -19.69
CA GLY A 221 -15.47 -1.23 -18.73
C GLY A 221 -16.47 -2.19 -19.40
N ALA A 222 -17.60 -2.44 -18.72
CA ALA A 222 -18.68 -3.27 -19.24
C ALA A 222 -19.15 -2.82 -20.62
N ILE A 223 -19.41 -3.81 -21.50
CA ILE A 223 -19.90 -3.56 -22.86
C ILE A 223 -21.32 -4.10 -23.07
N ASP A 224 -22.09 -3.34 -23.83
CA ASP A 224 -23.46 -3.66 -24.26
C ASP A 224 -23.57 -3.90 -25.76
N SER A 225 -22.49 -3.67 -26.50
CA SER A 225 -22.42 -3.80 -27.95
C SER A 225 -21.03 -4.20 -28.40
N GLU A 226 -20.96 -5.03 -29.46
CA GLU A 226 -19.71 -5.40 -30.12
C GLU A 226 -18.92 -4.21 -30.66
N TYR A 227 -19.60 -3.12 -31.01
CA TYR A 227 -18.96 -1.90 -31.52
C TYR A 227 -18.06 -1.22 -30.49
N LYS A 228 -18.33 -1.40 -29.20
CA LYS A 228 -17.45 -0.92 -28.13
C LYS A 228 -16.11 -1.68 -28.08
N LEU A 229 -16.06 -2.89 -28.64
CA LEU A 229 -14.84 -3.68 -28.81
C LEU A 229 -14.19 -3.43 -30.16
N SER A 230 -14.90 -3.76 -31.25
CA SER A 230 -14.34 -3.75 -32.60
C SER A 230 -14.17 -2.35 -33.20
N GLY A 231 -14.92 -1.37 -32.71
CA GLY A 231 -15.10 -0.08 -33.35
C GLY A 231 -16.16 -0.12 -34.45
N PHE A 232 -16.31 0.97 -35.17
CA PHE A 232 -17.29 1.10 -36.25
C PHE A 232 -16.82 2.17 -37.27
N ILE A 233 -17.51 2.21 -38.40
CA ILE A 233 -17.35 3.28 -39.41
C ILE A 233 -18.48 4.29 -39.18
N ASP A 234 -18.13 5.58 -38.99
CA ASP A 234 -19.10 6.64 -38.79
C ASP A 234 -19.82 7.02 -40.10
N ALA A 235 -20.82 7.88 -40.01
CA ALA A 235 -21.59 8.36 -41.16
C ALA A 235 -20.76 9.14 -42.21
N HIS A 236 -19.53 9.52 -41.88
CA HIS A 236 -18.58 10.18 -42.78
C HIS A 236 -17.54 9.24 -43.36
N GLY A 237 -17.70 7.92 -43.14
CA GLY A 237 -16.74 6.90 -43.59
C GLY A 237 -15.45 6.81 -42.77
N ARG A 238 -15.38 7.42 -41.59
CA ARG A 238 -14.19 7.39 -40.74
C ARG A 238 -14.26 6.24 -39.75
N ILE A 239 -13.13 5.57 -39.57
CA ILE A 239 -13.01 4.48 -38.59
C ILE A 239 -12.92 5.07 -37.18
N VAL A 240 -13.85 4.69 -36.32
CA VAL A 240 -13.79 4.98 -34.88
C VAL A 240 -13.11 3.81 -34.18
N SER A 241 -11.83 4.01 -33.86
CA SER A 241 -11.01 2.99 -33.22
C SER A 241 -11.28 2.89 -31.72
N THR A 242 -11.14 1.69 -31.16
CA THR A 242 -11.35 1.36 -29.74
C THR A 242 -10.03 1.08 -29.03
N PRO A 243 -10.02 1.11 -27.68
CA PRO A 243 -8.87 0.64 -26.89
C PRO A 243 -8.47 -0.79 -27.22
N PHE A 244 -9.44 -1.68 -27.43
CA PHE A 244 -9.18 -3.07 -27.83
C PHE A 244 -8.46 -3.16 -29.18
N ARG A 245 -8.98 -2.48 -30.21
CA ARG A 245 -8.35 -2.45 -31.53
C ARG A 245 -6.90 -1.97 -31.47
N LYS A 246 -6.63 -0.92 -30.71
CA LYS A 246 -5.27 -0.38 -30.51
C LYS A 246 -4.33 -1.41 -29.90
N ALA A 247 -4.75 -2.01 -28.76
CA ALA A 247 -3.95 -3.03 -28.10
C ALA A 247 -3.72 -4.26 -28.99
N TYR A 248 -4.76 -4.70 -29.70
CA TYR A 248 -4.71 -5.88 -30.54
C TYR A 248 -3.74 -5.73 -31.70
N ALA A 249 -3.83 -4.63 -32.42
CA ALA A 249 -3.02 -4.38 -33.61
C ALA A 249 -1.61 -3.86 -33.30
N GLN A 250 -1.46 -3.00 -32.29
CA GLN A 250 -0.21 -2.27 -32.01
C GLN A 250 0.56 -2.85 -30.81
N GLY A 251 -0.07 -3.70 -30.00
CA GLY A 251 0.45 -4.21 -28.75
C GLY A 251 0.02 -3.36 -27.55
N GLY A 252 0.19 -3.93 -26.37
CA GLY A 252 -0.19 -3.34 -25.10
C GLY A 252 -0.95 -4.33 -24.21
N VAL A 253 -1.17 -3.96 -22.97
CA VAL A 253 -2.07 -4.66 -22.06
C VAL A 253 -3.47 -4.10 -22.25
N TYR A 254 -4.38 -4.93 -22.69
CA TYR A 254 -5.80 -4.59 -22.78
C TYR A 254 -6.55 -5.17 -21.61
N LEU A 255 -7.15 -4.31 -20.80
CA LEU A 255 -8.06 -4.70 -19.71
C LEU A 255 -9.51 -4.57 -20.18
N PHE A 256 -10.22 -5.68 -20.16
CA PHE A 256 -11.67 -5.75 -20.27
C PHE A 256 -12.27 -5.90 -18.86
N ASP A 257 -12.60 -4.79 -18.22
CA ASP A 257 -13.13 -4.76 -16.86
C ASP A 257 -14.64 -5.01 -16.84
N GLU A 258 -15.13 -5.54 -15.71
CA GLU A 258 -16.54 -5.84 -15.50
C GLU A 258 -17.19 -6.74 -16.59
N VAL A 259 -16.45 -7.74 -17.05
CA VAL A 259 -16.96 -8.69 -18.07
C VAL A 259 -18.27 -9.34 -17.64
N ASP A 260 -18.40 -9.65 -16.37
CA ASP A 260 -19.61 -10.23 -15.77
C ASP A 260 -20.84 -9.29 -15.78
N SER A 261 -20.63 -7.99 -16.01
CA SER A 261 -21.69 -7.00 -16.25
C SER A 261 -21.97 -6.75 -17.73
N SER A 262 -21.15 -7.33 -18.63
CA SER A 262 -21.26 -7.15 -20.08
C SER A 262 -22.31 -8.07 -20.68
N LEU A 263 -23.00 -7.61 -21.73
CA LEU A 263 -23.97 -8.44 -22.44
C LEU A 263 -23.27 -9.68 -23.06
N PRO A 264 -23.74 -10.89 -22.81
CA PRO A 264 -23.14 -12.12 -23.38
C PRO A 264 -23.04 -12.11 -24.90
N SER A 265 -24.02 -11.55 -25.60
CA SER A 265 -24.00 -11.42 -27.07
C SER A 265 -22.85 -10.51 -27.56
N ALA A 266 -22.55 -9.42 -26.84
CA ALA A 266 -21.42 -8.55 -27.16
C ALA A 266 -20.07 -9.24 -26.88
N CYS A 267 -19.99 -10.07 -25.83
CA CYS A 267 -18.80 -10.86 -25.50
C CYS A 267 -18.51 -11.95 -26.53
N LEU A 268 -19.53 -12.52 -27.19
CA LEU A 268 -19.33 -13.55 -28.23
C LEU A 268 -18.53 -13.04 -29.43
N ALA A 269 -18.66 -11.74 -29.78
CA ALA A 269 -17.85 -11.13 -30.82
C ALA A 269 -16.35 -11.17 -30.50
N PHE A 270 -15.99 -11.22 -29.22
CA PHE A 270 -14.60 -11.31 -28.76
C PHE A 270 -13.97 -12.70 -28.96
N ASN A 271 -14.79 -13.76 -29.05
CA ASN A 271 -14.32 -15.13 -29.19
C ASN A 271 -13.34 -15.34 -30.35
N ALA A 272 -13.61 -14.74 -31.50
CA ALA A 272 -12.77 -14.86 -32.68
C ALA A 272 -11.38 -14.24 -32.44
N ALA A 273 -11.32 -13.08 -31.81
CA ALA A 273 -10.09 -12.40 -31.48
C ALA A 273 -9.23 -13.18 -30.47
N LEU A 274 -9.87 -13.82 -29.47
CA LEU A 274 -9.17 -14.61 -28.46
C LEU A 274 -8.59 -15.93 -28.98
N ALA A 275 -9.30 -16.55 -29.96
CA ALA A 275 -8.97 -17.91 -30.40
C ALA A 275 -8.01 -17.97 -31.59
N ASN A 276 -8.15 -17.05 -32.56
CA ASN A 276 -7.58 -17.25 -33.90
C ASN A 276 -6.27 -16.47 -34.14
N GLY A 277 -5.84 -15.61 -33.21
CA GLY A 277 -4.65 -14.78 -33.39
C GLY A 277 -4.79 -13.72 -34.48
N ALA A 278 -6.00 -13.57 -35.08
CA ALA A 278 -6.32 -12.52 -36.04
C ALA A 278 -7.83 -12.17 -35.93
N TYR A 279 -8.17 -10.92 -36.23
CA TYR A 279 -9.53 -10.40 -36.10
C TYR A 279 -9.90 -9.46 -37.25
N ALA A 280 -11.16 -9.55 -37.74
CA ALA A 280 -11.70 -8.66 -38.76
C ALA A 280 -12.22 -7.39 -38.10
N PHE A 281 -11.47 -6.29 -38.19
CA PHE A 281 -11.95 -5.00 -37.72
C PHE A 281 -12.75 -4.26 -38.79
N PRO A 282 -13.75 -3.46 -38.43
CA PRO A 282 -14.48 -2.64 -39.39
C PRO A 282 -13.53 -1.72 -40.20
N GLY A 283 -13.71 -1.69 -41.50
CA GLY A 283 -12.91 -0.88 -42.42
C GLY A 283 -11.53 -1.45 -42.80
N GLU A 284 -11.25 -2.69 -42.44
CA GLU A 284 -10.07 -3.43 -42.90
C GLU A 284 -10.48 -4.43 -43.96
N ASP A 285 -9.75 -4.52 -45.06
CA ASP A 285 -9.97 -5.47 -46.14
C ASP A 285 -9.42 -6.88 -45.84
N SER A 286 -8.64 -7.01 -44.77
CA SER A 286 -8.00 -8.24 -44.35
C SER A 286 -8.08 -8.43 -42.82
N LEU A 287 -7.83 -9.65 -42.36
CA LEU A 287 -7.68 -9.92 -40.94
C LEU A 287 -6.46 -9.21 -40.35
N THR A 288 -6.68 -8.46 -39.28
CA THR A 288 -5.59 -7.85 -38.52
C THR A 288 -4.97 -8.90 -37.58
N PRO A 289 -3.69 -9.25 -37.73
CA PRO A 289 -3.04 -10.19 -36.82
C PRO A 289 -2.90 -9.57 -35.41
N ARG A 290 -3.03 -10.40 -34.39
CA ARG A 290 -2.76 -10.00 -33.02
C ARG A 290 -1.27 -9.69 -32.85
N SER A 291 -0.98 -8.51 -32.34
CA SER A 291 0.38 -8.12 -31.99
C SER A 291 1.03 -9.13 -31.02
N PRO A 292 2.30 -9.51 -31.20
CA PRO A 292 3.02 -10.35 -30.25
C PRO A 292 3.11 -9.77 -28.84
N ASN A 293 2.98 -8.46 -28.72
CA ASN A 293 3.00 -7.74 -27.45
C ASN A 293 1.58 -7.44 -26.90
N CYS A 294 0.54 -8.04 -27.47
CA CYS A 294 -0.83 -7.85 -27.00
C CYS A 294 -1.18 -8.88 -25.91
N ILE A 295 -1.35 -8.41 -24.68
CA ILE A 295 -1.79 -9.19 -23.53
C ILE A 295 -3.23 -8.79 -23.22
N ILE A 296 -4.11 -9.78 -23.07
CA ILE A 296 -5.52 -9.53 -22.77
C ILE A 296 -5.79 -9.96 -21.34
N ILE A 297 -6.25 -9.04 -20.52
CA ILE A 297 -6.70 -9.28 -19.15
C ILE A 297 -8.18 -8.93 -19.09
N ALA A 298 -9.00 -9.87 -18.67
CA ALA A 298 -10.39 -9.66 -18.31
C ALA A 298 -10.52 -9.58 -16.80
N SER A 299 -11.52 -8.87 -16.28
CA SER A 299 -11.82 -8.87 -14.85
C SER A 299 -13.32 -8.94 -14.60
N GLY A 300 -13.68 -9.60 -13.49
CA GLY A 300 -15.05 -9.71 -13.04
C GLY A 300 -15.12 -9.97 -11.54
N ASN A 301 -16.29 -9.69 -10.97
CA ASN A 301 -16.51 -9.99 -9.56
C ASN A 301 -17.02 -11.44 -9.38
N THR A 302 -17.63 -11.99 -10.43
CA THR A 302 -18.13 -13.37 -10.48
C THR A 302 -17.58 -14.10 -11.70
N TRP A 303 -17.59 -15.45 -11.66
CA TRP A 303 -17.10 -16.27 -12.78
C TRP A 303 -18.23 -16.77 -13.68
N PHE A 304 -19.29 -17.31 -13.10
CA PHE A 304 -20.36 -17.98 -13.85
C PHE A 304 -21.70 -17.22 -13.90
N GLY A 305 -21.82 -16.11 -13.19
CA GLY A 305 -23.07 -15.35 -13.13
C GLY A 305 -23.32 -14.71 -11.78
N PRO A 306 -24.52 -14.19 -11.54
CA PRO A 306 -24.86 -13.47 -10.34
C PRO A 306 -24.72 -14.32 -9.08
N ASP A 307 -24.36 -13.65 -7.97
CA ASP A 307 -24.43 -14.17 -6.62
C ASP A 307 -25.16 -13.18 -5.70
N GLY A 308 -25.30 -13.49 -4.40
CA GLY A 308 -26.06 -12.69 -3.46
C GLY A 308 -25.65 -11.21 -3.39
N ASN A 309 -24.36 -10.91 -3.57
CA ASN A 309 -23.84 -9.54 -3.54
C ASN A 309 -23.76 -8.87 -4.92
N TYR A 310 -23.85 -9.63 -6.02
CA TYR A 310 -23.62 -9.16 -7.39
C TYR A 310 -24.78 -9.55 -8.32
N VAL A 311 -25.96 -9.01 -8.05
CA VAL A 311 -27.21 -9.36 -8.75
C VAL A 311 -27.30 -8.83 -10.19
N GLY A 312 -26.60 -7.75 -10.53
CA GLY A 312 -26.58 -7.14 -11.86
C GLY A 312 -25.59 -7.79 -12.83
N ARG A 313 -25.29 -9.09 -12.68
CA ARG A 313 -24.32 -9.82 -13.50
C ARG A 313 -25.01 -10.78 -14.47
N PHE A 314 -24.39 -10.96 -15.64
CA PHE A 314 -24.87 -11.89 -16.66
C PHE A 314 -24.08 -13.20 -16.57
N LYS A 315 -24.78 -14.32 -16.83
CA LYS A 315 -24.12 -15.60 -17.05
C LYS A 315 -23.42 -15.56 -18.40
N GLN A 316 -22.11 -15.65 -18.39
CA GLN A 316 -21.30 -15.67 -19.61
C GLN A 316 -21.25 -17.06 -20.21
N ASP A 317 -21.03 -17.13 -21.53
CA ASP A 317 -20.91 -18.39 -22.28
C ASP A 317 -19.67 -19.20 -21.84
N ALA A 318 -19.82 -20.50 -21.66
CA ALA A 318 -18.73 -21.35 -21.19
C ALA A 318 -17.55 -21.38 -22.16
N ALA A 319 -17.83 -21.38 -23.50
CA ALA A 319 -16.78 -21.36 -24.50
C ALA A 319 -16.05 -20.02 -24.56
N PHE A 320 -16.68 -18.92 -24.16
CA PHE A 320 -16.01 -17.64 -23.96
C PHE A 320 -15.05 -17.69 -22.77
N LEU A 321 -15.52 -18.20 -21.61
CA LEU A 321 -14.73 -18.30 -20.39
C LEU A 321 -13.53 -19.25 -20.54
N ASP A 322 -13.69 -20.35 -21.30
CA ASP A 322 -12.63 -21.35 -21.55
C ASP A 322 -11.41 -20.79 -22.30
N ARG A 323 -11.55 -19.63 -22.92
CA ARG A 323 -10.44 -18.94 -23.62
C ARG A 323 -9.52 -18.18 -22.70
N PHE A 324 -9.80 -18.15 -21.41
CA PHE A 324 -9.01 -17.42 -20.42
C PHE A 324 -8.37 -18.37 -19.42
N VAL A 325 -7.14 -18.06 -19.05
CA VAL A 325 -6.54 -18.58 -17.83
C VAL A 325 -7.20 -17.87 -16.65
N ARG A 326 -7.90 -18.65 -15.81
CA ARG A 326 -8.60 -18.12 -14.64
C ARG A 326 -7.60 -17.83 -13.53
N VAL A 327 -7.55 -16.57 -13.09
CA VAL A 327 -6.70 -16.11 -11.97
C VAL A 327 -7.60 -15.68 -10.81
N PRO A 328 -7.66 -16.46 -9.72
CA PRO A 328 -8.35 -16.04 -8.51
C PRO A 328 -7.72 -14.77 -7.93
N TRP A 329 -8.55 -13.77 -7.61
CA TRP A 329 -8.10 -12.48 -7.07
C TRP A 329 -8.85 -12.17 -5.77
N PRO A 330 -8.54 -12.87 -4.66
CA PRO A 330 -9.24 -12.72 -3.38
C PRO A 330 -8.96 -11.36 -2.74
N ILE A 331 -9.60 -11.08 -1.62
CA ILE A 331 -9.19 -9.98 -0.76
C ILE A 331 -7.89 -10.39 -0.06
N ASP A 332 -6.82 -9.63 -0.30
CA ASP A 332 -5.55 -9.75 0.43
C ASP A 332 -5.56 -8.76 1.60
N GLU A 333 -5.90 -9.25 2.78
CA GLU A 333 -6.02 -8.42 3.98
C GLU A 333 -4.69 -7.82 4.44
N LYS A 334 -3.57 -8.50 4.17
CA LYS A 334 -2.24 -7.98 4.48
C LYS A 334 -1.88 -6.82 3.57
N PHE A 335 -2.12 -6.98 2.27
CA PHE A 335 -1.92 -5.92 1.29
C PHE A 335 -2.86 -4.73 1.56
N GLU A 336 -4.15 -4.99 1.81
CA GLU A 336 -5.13 -3.97 2.20
C GLU A 336 -4.66 -3.16 3.42
N ALA A 337 -4.25 -3.85 4.49
CA ALA A 337 -3.74 -3.19 5.69
C ALA A 337 -2.46 -2.39 5.44
N SER A 338 -1.60 -2.83 4.50
CA SER A 338 -0.37 -2.11 4.16
C SER A 338 -0.64 -0.75 3.53
N LEU A 339 -1.73 -0.63 2.79
CA LEU A 339 -2.15 0.59 2.10
C LEU A 339 -2.78 1.64 3.02
N CYS A 340 -3.19 1.26 4.25
CA CYS A 340 -3.76 2.17 5.23
C CYS A 340 -2.70 2.67 6.21
N ALA A 341 -2.68 3.97 6.50
CA ALA A 341 -1.86 4.55 7.56
C ALA A 341 -2.41 4.15 8.94
N ASN A 342 -3.72 4.21 9.12
CA ASN A 342 -4.41 3.83 10.36
C ASN A 342 -4.68 2.31 10.39
N LYS A 343 -3.83 1.57 11.12
CA LYS A 343 -3.92 0.11 11.22
C LYS A 343 -5.13 -0.36 12.04
N ASP A 344 -5.55 0.41 13.02
CA ASP A 344 -6.74 0.09 13.85
C ASP A 344 -8.00 0.17 12.99
N TRP A 345 -8.08 1.15 12.09
CA TRP A 345 -9.17 1.26 11.13
C TRP A 345 -9.20 0.07 10.17
N ALA A 346 -8.06 -0.28 9.58
CA ALA A 346 -7.98 -1.43 8.68
C ALA A 346 -8.43 -2.72 9.38
N SER A 347 -7.93 -2.97 10.59
CA SER A 347 -8.31 -4.13 11.42
C SER A 347 -9.81 -4.12 11.76
N TYR A 348 -10.37 -2.96 12.08
CA TYR A 348 -11.80 -2.80 12.33
C TYR A 348 -12.63 -3.21 11.10
N VAL A 349 -12.30 -2.70 9.91
CA VAL A 349 -13.02 -3.03 8.67
C VAL A 349 -12.94 -4.52 8.35
N GLN A 350 -11.75 -5.12 8.48
CA GLN A 350 -11.53 -6.56 8.26
C GLN A 350 -12.36 -7.40 9.23
N ALA A 351 -12.39 -7.04 10.51
CA ALA A 351 -13.22 -7.71 11.52
C ALA A 351 -14.73 -7.63 11.19
N ARG A 352 -15.22 -6.48 10.73
CA ARG A 352 -16.63 -6.32 10.31
C ARG A 352 -16.96 -7.14 9.07
N ARG A 353 -16.04 -7.21 8.10
CA ARG A 353 -16.15 -8.09 6.91
C ARG A 353 -16.23 -9.56 7.31
N ALA A 354 -15.34 -10.01 8.18
CA ALA A 354 -15.33 -11.38 8.67
C ALA A 354 -16.66 -11.74 9.38
N LYS A 355 -17.19 -10.84 10.20
CA LYS A 355 -18.49 -11.03 10.87
C LYS A 355 -19.67 -11.06 9.89
N ALA A 356 -19.70 -10.15 8.92
CA ALA A 356 -20.71 -10.16 7.87
C ALA A 356 -20.76 -11.53 7.16
N LYS A 357 -19.60 -12.08 6.82
CA LYS A 357 -19.49 -13.43 6.24
C LYS A 357 -19.95 -14.51 7.22
N ALA A 358 -19.52 -14.47 8.47
CA ALA A 358 -19.83 -15.47 9.47
C ALA A 358 -21.32 -15.52 9.81
N TYR A 359 -21.99 -14.38 9.84
CA TYR A 359 -23.43 -14.27 10.14
C TYR A 359 -24.33 -14.31 8.90
N GLY A 360 -23.77 -14.52 7.71
CA GLY A 360 -24.53 -14.55 6.45
C GLY A 360 -25.22 -13.23 6.11
N VAL A 361 -24.64 -12.10 6.54
CA VAL A 361 -25.17 -10.78 6.23
C VAL A 361 -24.76 -10.40 4.80
N GLU A 362 -25.72 -10.25 3.91
CA GLU A 362 -25.50 -9.83 2.52
C GLU A 362 -25.17 -8.34 2.46
N HIS A 363 -23.94 -8.00 2.84
CA HIS A 363 -23.44 -6.62 2.85
C HIS A 363 -21.97 -6.58 2.40
N LEU A 364 -21.70 -5.81 1.35
CA LEU A 364 -20.36 -5.72 0.76
C LEU A 364 -19.48 -4.73 1.53
N ILE A 365 -18.56 -5.25 2.32
CA ILE A 365 -17.48 -4.49 2.96
C ILE A 365 -16.17 -4.77 2.22
N SER A 366 -15.94 -4.02 1.14
CA SER A 366 -14.74 -4.19 0.28
C SER A 366 -13.54 -3.43 0.84
N PRO A 367 -12.30 -3.69 0.35
CA PRO A 367 -11.11 -2.92 0.70
C PRO A 367 -11.22 -1.40 0.48
N ARG A 368 -12.16 -0.95 -0.39
CA ARG A 368 -12.46 0.49 -0.52
C ARG A 368 -12.94 1.13 0.78
N ALA A 369 -13.57 0.34 1.68
CA ALA A 369 -13.98 0.85 2.99
C ALA A 369 -12.76 1.20 3.86
N SER A 370 -11.73 0.35 3.83
CA SER A 370 -10.46 0.59 4.53
C SER A 370 -9.77 1.84 3.99
N LEU A 371 -9.57 1.92 2.67
CA LEU A 371 -8.87 3.03 2.03
C LEU A 371 -9.61 4.37 2.18
N SER A 372 -10.92 4.39 1.92
CA SER A 372 -11.70 5.63 2.03
C SER A 372 -11.82 6.10 3.47
N GLY A 373 -11.98 5.17 4.42
CA GLY A 373 -12.06 5.51 5.83
C GLY A 373 -10.74 6.01 6.39
N ASP A 374 -9.61 5.43 5.97
CA ASP A 374 -8.27 5.90 6.32
C ASP A 374 -8.07 7.38 5.91
N VAL A 375 -8.43 7.73 4.68
CA VAL A 375 -8.37 9.13 4.19
C VAL A 375 -9.27 10.05 5.01
N LEU A 376 -10.50 9.62 5.34
CA LEU A 376 -11.43 10.44 6.12
C LEU A 376 -10.94 10.65 7.55
N LEU A 377 -10.39 9.62 8.18
CA LEU A 377 -9.81 9.72 9.54
C LEU A 377 -8.57 10.62 9.55
N ALA A 378 -7.70 10.50 8.54
CA ALA A 378 -6.54 11.39 8.38
C ALA A 378 -6.96 12.87 8.20
N ALA A 379 -8.13 13.11 7.60
CA ALA A 379 -8.74 14.44 7.48
C ALA A 379 -9.48 14.89 8.76
N GLY A 380 -9.35 14.18 9.88
CA GLY A 380 -9.95 14.53 11.17
C GLY A 380 -11.46 14.27 11.28
N ARG A 381 -12.03 13.41 10.42
CA ARG A 381 -13.46 13.06 10.55
C ARG A 381 -13.67 12.13 11.75
N PRO A 382 -14.76 12.29 12.55
CA PRO A 382 -15.06 11.43 13.68
C PRO A 382 -15.22 9.97 13.27
N TRP A 383 -14.73 9.06 14.11
CA TRP A 383 -14.75 7.60 13.87
C TRP A 383 -16.15 7.08 13.55
N GLU A 384 -17.15 7.46 14.35
CA GLU A 384 -18.54 7.03 14.19
C GLU A 384 -19.11 7.44 12.82
N ARG A 385 -18.75 8.65 12.38
CA ARG A 385 -19.14 9.12 11.03
C ARG A 385 -18.50 8.31 9.94
N VAL A 386 -17.22 7.95 10.09
CA VAL A 386 -16.48 7.15 9.10
C VAL A 386 -17.05 5.73 9.06
N VAL A 387 -17.37 5.13 10.21
CA VAL A 387 -18.05 3.83 10.29
C VAL A 387 -19.38 3.86 9.53
N GLU A 388 -20.21 4.88 9.76
CA GLU A 388 -21.51 5.02 9.10
C GLU A 388 -21.39 5.05 7.57
N VAL A 389 -20.46 5.87 7.05
CA VAL A 389 -20.39 6.08 5.59
C VAL A 389 -19.54 5.07 4.84
N CYS A 390 -18.58 4.42 5.49
CA CYS A 390 -17.67 3.47 4.83
C CYS A 390 -18.03 2.01 5.08
N VAL A 391 -18.56 1.68 6.26
CA VAL A 391 -18.81 0.29 6.66
C VAL A 391 -20.29 -0.01 6.69
N ARG A 392 -21.11 0.73 7.45
CA ARG A 392 -22.54 0.49 7.62
C ARG A 392 -23.32 0.74 6.32
N LYS A 393 -23.08 1.89 5.64
CA LYS A 393 -23.67 2.24 4.33
C LYS A 393 -25.17 1.99 4.21
N GLY A 394 -25.94 2.31 5.25
CA GLY A 394 -27.39 2.11 5.26
C GLY A 394 -27.86 0.68 5.53
N LEU A 395 -26.99 -0.22 6.02
CA LEU A 395 -27.39 -1.54 6.51
C LEU A 395 -28.44 -1.38 7.60
N ASN A 396 -29.47 -2.21 7.59
CA ASN A 396 -30.53 -2.16 8.58
C ASN A 396 -30.02 -2.45 10.00
N GLU A 397 -30.77 -2.02 11.02
CA GLU A 397 -30.32 -2.09 12.42
C GLU A 397 -30.09 -3.51 12.92
N ALA A 398 -30.93 -4.47 12.48
CA ALA A 398 -30.81 -5.85 12.91
C ALA A 398 -29.52 -6.50 12.41
N ASP A 399 -29.15 -6.29 11.15
CA ASP A 399 -27.94 -6.82 10.57
C ASP A 399 -26.70 -6.02 11.04
N TRP A 400 -26.85 -4.70 11.23
CA TRP A 400 -25.79 -3.90 11.84
C TRP A 400 -25.44 -4.40 13.25
N THR A 401 -26.43 -4.71 14.07
CA THR A 401 -26.22 -5.25 15.41
C THR A 401 -25.42 -6.56 15.39
N LYS A 402 -25.69 -7.47 14.43
CA LYS A 402 -24.96 -8.74 14.30
C LYS A 402 -23.45 -8.51 14.03
N ILE A 403 -23.11 -7.53 13.20
CA ILE A 403 -21.73 -7.32 12.78
C ILE A 403 -20.99 -6.27 13.62
N SER A 404 -21.69 -5.39 14.35
CA SER A 404 -21.11 -4.33 15.17
C SER A 404 -20.68 -4.76 16.56
N GLN A 405 -21.27 -5.80 17.13
CA GLN A 405 -20.89 -6.32 18.46
C GLN A 405 -19.44 -6.79 18.47
N ASN A 406 -18.74 -6.65 19.60
CA ASN A 406 -17.34 -7.08 19.76
C ASN A 406 -17.20 -8.59 19.88
#